data_b164d75de4fc5d358aff75a2ce841fd2
#
_entry.id   b164d75de4fc5d358aff75a2ce841fd2
#
_cell.length_a   1.000
_cell.length_b   1.000
_cell.length_c   1.000
_cell.angle_alpha   90.00
_cell.angle_beta   90.00
_cell.angle_gamma   90.00
#
_symmetry.space_group_name_H-M   'P 1'
#
loop_
_entity.id
_entity.type
_entity.pdbx_description
1 polymer ?
#
loop_
_entity_poly.entity_id
_entity_poly.type
_entity_poly.pdbx_seq_one_letter_code
_entity_poly.pdbx_strand_id
1 'polypeptide(L)'
;MQDVRIFSLSEVTKSIERTITSRYSSEFWVKAEMLKLNFYTYSGHAFPDLVEKENGVIVTQMRATIWASDFKRINEKFTRAGVELSDGITILFKASIKYNGFYGLSLRISDIDTSFSLGEFEKEKNASIEKLTEEKIFDLNKTTFLPDLPKRLAVISVETGKGYQDFVNIISSYKEFGIFHKLFPSLLQGDGAINTLILSLEKIKEVKEFFDAVLIIRGGGGDIGMACYNNYELCKTIATFPLPVITGIGHSTNLTVSEMVSYHNGITPTDVADFIIKRFLIAQENLERMESLIKIKSNHRIEREKEQLNLMEKYIEVLNPQNILNKGYSITYINGKVLKNEKDIQKGDCLVTKLAEGEVRSIIE
;
A
#
# COMPACT_ATOMS: atom_id res chain seq x y z
N MET A 1 -56.79 54.80 25.14
CA MET A 1 -55.38 54.48 24.90
C MET A 1 -55.12 53.19 25.64
N GLN A 2 -54.88 52.10 24.89
CA GLN A 2 -54.42 50.82 25.50
C GLN A 2 -53.05 51.05 26.13
N ASP A 3 -52.94 50.76 27.43
CA ASP A 3 -51.69 50.84 28.19
C ASP A 3 -50.64 49.91 27.50
N VAL A 4 -49.78 50.50 26.70
CA VAL A 4 -48.71 49.77 26.04
C VAL A 4 -47.64 49.42 27.10
N ARG A 5 -47.66 48.20 27.60
CA ARG A 5 -46.62 47.70 28.51
C ARG A 5 -45.25 47.61 27.79
N ILE A 6 -44.29 48.39 28.24
CA ILE A 6 -42.90 48.37 27.74
C ILE A 6 -42.12 47.43 28.63
N PHE A 7 -41.50 46.40 27.99
CA PHE A 7 -40.64 45.44 28.66
C PHE A 7 -39.18 45.67 28.29
N SER A 8 -38.28 45.47 29.20
CA SER A 8 -36.84 45.40 28.91
C SER A 8 -36.49 44.11 28.19
N LEU A 9 -35.38 44.09 27.41
CA LEU A 9 -34.89 42.89 26.71
C LEU A 9 -34.64 41.74 27.71
N SER A 10 -34.11 42.05 28.90
CA SER A 10 -33.88 41.09 29.97
C SER A 10 -35.17 40.46 30.54
N GLU A 11 -36.25 41.22 30.60
CA GLU A 11 -37.57 40.68 31.02
C GLU A 11 -38.13 39.72 29.96
N VAL A 12 -37.99 40.07 28.68
CA VAL A 12 -38.42 39.22 27.57
C VAL A 12 -37.60 37.90 27.54
N THR A 13 -36.27 37.98 27.63
CA THR A 13 -35.42 36.78 27.64
C THR A 13 -35.67 35.88 28.84
N LYS A 14 -35.86 36.45 30.05
CA LYS A 14 -36.26 35.69 31.25
C LYS A 14 -37.62 35.03 31.11
N SER A 15 -38.58 35.69 30.47
CA SER A 15 -39.91 35.12 30.21
C SER A 15 -39.82 33.92 29.27
N ILE A 16 -39.03 34.01 28.18
CA ILE A 16 -38.76 32.90 27.25
C ILE A 16 -38.09 31.75 28.00
N GLU A 17 -37.05 32.05 28.80
CA GLU A 17 -36.32 31.05 29.58
C GLU A 17 -37.25 30.26 30.53
N ARG A 18 -38.10 30.96 31.25
CA ARG A 18 -39.10 30.34 32.15
C ARG A 18 -40.06 29.44 31.38
N THR A 19 -40.59 29.93 30.25
CA THR A 19 -41.52 29.18 29.42
C THR A 19 -40.88 27.90 28.88
N ILE A 20 -39.68 28.00 28.36
CA ILE A 20 -38.95 26.84 27.82
C ILE A 20 -38.61 25.86 28.94
N THR A 21 -38.08 26.33 30.06
CA THR A 21 -37.69 25.47 31.19
C THR A 21 -38.91 24.77 31.81
N SER A 22 -40.07 25.45 31.92
CA SER A 22 -41.29 24.82 32.45
C SER A 22 -41.91 23.80 31.48
N ARG A 23 -41.85 24.07 30.17
CA ARG A 23 -42.43 23.20 29.12
C ARG A 23 -41.58 21.96 28.86
N TYR A 24 -40.26 22.12 28.88
CA TYR A 24 -39.29 21.09 28.53
C TYR A 24 -38.39 20.74 29.72
N SER A 25 -39.02 20.33 30.84
CA SER A 25 -38.32 20.00 32.09
C SER A 25 -37.65 18.61 32.07
N SER A 26 -38.12 17.71 31.21
CA SER A 26 -37.59 16.33 31.11
C SER A 26 -36.53 16.19 30.01
N GLU A 27 -35.62 15.26 30.21
CA GLU A 27 -34.71 14.81 29.17
C GLU A 27 -35.41 13.84 28.22
N PHE A 28 -35.03 13.87 26.95
CA PHE A 28 -35.59 13.02 25.91
C PHE A 28 -34.47 12.54 24.97
N TRP A 29 -34.70 11.44 24.28
CA TRP A 29 -33.79 10.91 23.31
C TRP A 29 -34.01 11.53 21.93
N VAL A 30 -32.92 11.91 21.25
CA VAL A 30 -32.92 12.52 19.92
C VAL A 30 -31.94 11.77 19.04
N LYS A 31 -32.34 11.50 17.81
CA LYS A 31 -31.45 11.02 16.73
C LYS A 31 -31.07 12.20 15.85
N ALA A 32 -29.80 12.45 15.64
CA ALA A 32 -29.30 13.45 14.69
C ALA A 32 -27.89 13.09 14.23
N GLU A 33 -27.47 13.64 13.11
CA GLU A 33 -26.08 13.59 12.65
C GLU A 33 -25.29 14.72 13.33
N MET A 34 -24.13 14.39 13.85
CA MET A 34 -23.21 15.36 14.44
C MET A 34 -22.26 15.88 13.35
N LEU A 35 -22.58 17.06 12.80
CA LEU A 35 -21.81 17.67 11.72
C LEU A 35 -20.39 18.06 12.16
N LYS A 36 -20.29 18.67 13.35
CA LYS A 36 -19.02 19.07 13.98
C LYS A 36 -19.08 18.88 15.48
N LEU A 37 -18.03 18.33 16.06
CA LEU A 37 -17.92 18.13 17.50
C LEU A 37 -17.52 19.40 18.25
N ASN A 38 -16.66 20.26 17.68
CA ASN A 38 -16.16 21.51 18.27
C ASN A 38 -15.70 21.34 19.73
N PHE A 39 -14.70 20.47 19.95
CA PHE A 39 -14.15 20.22 21.27
C PHE A 39 -13.11 21.28 21.67
N TYR A 40 -13.28 21.86 22.86
CA TYR A 40 -12.38 22.86 23.44
C TYR A 40 -11.52 22.23 24.53
N THR A 41 -10.28 21.97 24.24
CA THR A 41 -9.33 21.29 25.15
C THR A 41 -9.10 22.06 26.45
N TYR A 42 -9.14 23.40 26.42
CA TYR A 42 -8.95 24.24 27.62
C TYR A 42 -10.08 24.11 28.64
N SER A 43 -11.32 24.05 28.20
CA SER A 43 -12.49 23.96 29.07
C SER A 43 -12.99 22.52 29.26
N GLY A 44 -12.57 21.60 28.38
CA GLY A 44 -13.07 20.23 28.34
C GLY A 44 -14.51 20.09 27.85
N HIS A 45 -15.14 21.20 27.38
CA HIS A 45 -16.49 21.19 26.84
C HIS A 45 -16.49 20.91 25.34
N ALA A 46 -17.56 20.31 24.83
CA ALA A 46 -17.81 20.20 23.41
C ALA A 46 -19.14 20.93 23.04
N PHE A 47 -19.13 21.53 21.86
CA PHE A 47 -20.26 22.28 21.32
C PHE A 47 -20.65 21.75 19.95
N PRO A 48 -21.22 20.52 19.87
CA PRO A 48 -21.54 19.91 18.59
C PRO A 48 -22.64 20.68 17.85
N ASP A 49 -22.45 20.78 16.54
CA ASP A 49 -23.49 21.18 15.60
C ASP A 49 -24.22 19.92 15.13
N LEU A 50 -25.51 19.84 15.40
CA LEU A 50 -26.37 18.70 15.07
C LEU A 50 -27.26 19.06 13.90
N VAL A 51 -27.40 18.11 12.96
CA VAL A 51 -28.23 18.26 11.77
C VAL A 51 -29.10 17.04 11.53
N GLU A 52 -30.22 17.27 10.87
CA GLU A 52 -31.03 16.23 10.25
C GLU A 52 -31.03 16.47 8.75
N LYS A 53 -30.77 15.41 7.99
CA LYS A 53 -30.71 15.44 6.52
C LYS A 53 -31.83 14.60 5.94
N GLU A 54 -32.53 15.12 4.93
CA GLU A 54 -33.44 14.36 4.07
C GLU A 54 -32.91 14.44 2.63
N ASN A 55 -32.72 13.30 1.98
CA ASN A 55 -32.18 13.21 0.61
C ASN A 55 -30.86 13.99 0.41
N GLY A 56 -29.99 14.02 1.43
CA GLY A 56 -28.70 14.71 1.38
C GLY A 56 -28.78 16.23 1.63
N VAL A 57 -29.99 16.79 1.86
CA VAL A 57 -30.20 18.21 2.16
C VAL A 57 -30.45 18.39 3.64
N ILE A 58 -29.78 19.36 4.27
CA ILE A 58 -30.03 19.70 5.68
C ILE A 58 -31.41 20.34 5.82
N VAL A 59 -32.31 19.69 6.56
CA VAL A 59 -33.65 20.17 6.84
C VAL A 59 -33.75 20.86 8.20
N THR A 60 -32.89 20.49 9.15
CA THR A 60 -32.88 21.07 10.50
C THR A 60 -31.47 21.10 11.05
N GLN A 61 -31.14 22.18 11.76
CA GLN A 61 -29.87 22.34 12.45
C GLN A 61 -30.09 22.90 13.84
N MET A 62 -29.37 22.38 14.84
CA MET A 62 -29.38 22.89 16.20
C MET A 62 -28.01 22.71 16.86
N ARG A 63 -27.59 23.74 17.61
CA ARG A 63 -26.37 23.64 18.42
C ARG A 63 -26.64 22.86 19.70
N ALA A 64 -25.65 22.12 20.14
CA ALA A 64 -25.70 21.43 21.42
C ALA A 64 -24.48 21.78 22.29
N THR A 65 -24.57 21.40 23.55
CA THR A 65 -23.49 21.55 24.54
C THR A 65 -23.33 20.24 25.28
N ILE A 66 -22.10 19.75 25.36
CA ILE A 66 -21.72 18.62 26.21
C ILE A 66 -20.75 19.18 27.26
N TRP A 67 -21.10 19.08 28.53
CA TRP A 67 -20.22 19.53 29.60
C TRP A 67 -19.02 18.60 29.77
N ALA A 68 -17.91 19.11 30.29
CA ALA A 68 -16.66 18.39 30.43
C ALA A 68 -16.81 17.03 31.13
N SER A 69 -17.61 16.94 32.20
CA SER A 69 -17.87 15.69 32.91
C SER A 69 -18.65 14.69 32.07
N ASP A 70 -19.66 15.16 31.34
CA ASP A 70 -20.47 14.31 30.45
C ASP A 70 -19.64 13.89 29.24
N PHE A 71 -18.88 14.82 28.65
CA PHE A 71 -18.01 14.53 27.53
C PHE A 71 -16.96 13.45 27.86
N LYS A 72 -16.29 13.58 29.01
CA LYS A 72 -15.33 12.59 29.46
C LYS A 72 -15.96 11.20 29.57
N ARG A 73 -17.13 11.10 30.21
CA ARG A 73 -17.85 9.84 30.39
C ARG A 73 -18.32 9.25 29.05
N ILE A 74 -18.84 10.08 28.16
CA ILE A 74 -19.29 9.67 26.82
C ILE A 74 -18.09 9.19 26.00
N ASN A 75 -17.01 9.94 25.98
CA ASN A 75 -15.80 9.61 25.23
C ASN A 75 -15.17 8.29 25.73
N GLU A 76 -15.14 8.05 27.04
CA GLU A 76 -14.69 6.78 27.61
C GLU A 76 -15.56 5.60 27.15
N LYS A 77 -16.89 5.76 27.03
CA LYS A 77 -17.78 4.71 26.51
C LYS A 77 -17.47 4.40 25.04
N PHE A 78 -17.29 5.43 24.21
CA PHE A 78 -16.93 5.27 22.80
C PHE A 78 -15.57 4.59 22.63
N THR A 79 -14.55 5.03 23.38
CA THR A 79 -13.20 4.41 23.36
C THR A 79 -13.23 2.93 23.75
N ARG A 80 -13.98 2.55 24.77
CA ARG A 80 -14.16 1.13 25.17
C ARG A 80 -14.86 0.30 24.10
N ALA A 81 -15.73 0.93 23.32
CA ALA A 81 -16.44 0.28 22.21
C ALA A 81 -15.60 0.24 20.92
N GLY A 82 -14.35 0.75 20.94
CA GLY A 82 -13.47 0.79 19.77
C GLY A 82 -13.87 1.80 18.71
N VAL A 83 -14.71 2.77 19.05
CA VAL A 83 -15.19 3.86 18.17
C VAL A 83 -14.91 5.19 18.82
N GLU A 84 -14.68 6.21 18.03
CA GLU A 84 -14.49 7.58 18.52
C GLU A 84 -15.67 8.46 18.13
N LEU A 85 -16.02 9.37 19.02
CA LEU A 85 -17.02 10.39 18.77
C LEU A 85 -16.44 11.44 17.81
N SER A 86 -16.87 11.42 16.56
CA SER A 86 -16.29 12.22 15.46
C SER A 86 -17.35 12.94 14.64
N ASP A 87 -16.88 13.87 13.79
CA ASP A 87 -17.73 14.58 12.83
C ASP A 87 -18.37 13.60 11.83
N GLY A 88 -19.61 13.86 11.43
CA GLY A 88 -20.35 13.06 10.45
C GLY A 88 -21.04 11.81 11.03
N ILE A 89 -20.93 11.53 12.33
CA ILE A 89 -21.54 10.35 12.94
C ILE A 89 -23.00 10.59 13.31
N THR A 90 -23.86 9.63 12.99
CA THR A 90 -25.25 9.63 13.49
C THR A 90 -25.29 9.12 14.93
N ILE A 91 -25.80 9.93 15.82
CA ILE A 91 -25.89 9.64 17.25
C ILE A 91 -27.33 9.61 17.75
N LEU A 92 -27.59 8.70 18.69
CA LEU A 92 -28.77 8.74 19.53
C LEU A 92 -28.34 9.25 20.90
N PHE A 93 -28.82 10.43 21.29
CA PHE A 93 -28.35 11.11 22.48
C PHE A 93 -29.52 11.56 23.36
N LYS A 94 -29.25 11.60 24.65
CA LYS A 94 -30.16 12.08 25.66
C LYS A 94 -29.91 13.56 25.90
N ALA A 95 -30.91 14.39 25.73
CA ALA A 95 -30.78 15.84 25.84
C ALA A 95 -31.92 16.53 26.54
N SER A 96 -31.65 17.73 27.03
CA SER A 96 -32.65 18.70 27.47
C SER A 96 -32.51 20.00 26.69
N ILE A 97 -33.64 20.71 26.49
CA ILE A 97 -33.61 22.01 25.83
C ILE A 97 -33.19 23.07 26.84
N LYS A 98 -32.24 23.92 26.42
CA LYS A 98 -31.76 25.07 27.20
C LYS A 98 -31.87 26.34 26.37
N TYR A 99 -32.28 27.41 27.02
CA TYR A 99 -32.25 28.75 26.45
C TYR A 99 -31.34 29.64 27.28
N ASN A 100 -30.52 30.41 26.61
CA ASN A 100 -29.67 31.42 27.22
C ASN A 100 -29.86 32.75 26.47
N GLY A 101 -30.03 33.86 27.21
CA GLY A 101 -30.29 35.17 26.60
C GLY A 101 -29.18 35.68 25.65
N PHE A 102 -27.95 35.18 25.76
CA PHE A 102 -26.84 35.54 24.88
C PHE A 102 -26.66 34.57 23.71
N TYR A 103 -26.80 33.25 23.97
CA TYR A 103 -26.50 32.19 23.02
C TYR A 103 -27.72 31.58 22.34
N GLY A 104 -28.92 31.98 22.78
CA GLY A 104 -30.19 31.48 22.22
C GLY A 104 -30.54 30.07 22.68
N LEU A 105 -31.26 29.36 21.83
CA LEU A 105 -31.74 28.00 22.06
C LEU A 105 -30.64 26.99 21.73
N SER A 106 -30.45 25.99 22.61
CA SER A 106 -29.50 24.90 22.42
C SER A 106 -29.96 23.61 23.10
N LEU A 107 -29.40 22.47 22.70
CA LEU A 107 -29.57 21.20 23.39
C LEU A 107 -28.43 21.00 24.38
N ARG A 108 -28.73 20.58 25.61
CA ARG A 108 -27.72 20.03 26.51
C ARG A 108 -27.74 18.52 26.44
N ILE A 109 -26.68 17.95 25.93
CA ILE A 109 -26.51 16.50 25.86
C ILE A 109 -25.96 16.00 27.19
N SER A 110 -26.66 15.04 27.80
CA SER A 110 -26.26 14.38 29.02
C SER A 110 -25.68 12.99 28.80
N ASP A 111 -26.09 12.27 27.76
CA ASP A 111 -25.58 10.96 27.43
C ASP A 111 -25.73 10.64 25.93
N ILE A 112 -24.95 9.68 25.41
CA ILE A 112 -25.06 9.18 24.03
C ILE A 112 -25.10 7.65 24.08
N ASP A 113 -25.99 7.06 23.29
CA ASP A 113 -26.08 5.60 23.13
C ASP A 113 -25.03 5.13 22.11
N THR A 114 -23.96 4.55 22.61
CA THR A 114 -22.86 4.01 21.78
C THR A 114 -23.29 2.81 20.95
N SER A 115 -24.21 1.99 21.45
CA SER A 115 -24.69 0.79 20.72
C SER A 115 -25.47 1.17 19.48
N PHE A 116 -26.26 2.25 19.56
CA PHE A 116 -26.99 2.80 18.42
C PHE A 116 -26.03 3.33 17.34
N SER A 117 -25.05 4.14 17.76
CA SER A 117 -24.06 4.74 16.84
C SER A 117 -23.22 3.68 16.13
N LEU A 118 -22.81 2.63 16.85
CA LEU A 118 -22.14 1.45 16.29
C LEU A 118 -23.04 0.72 15.27
N GLY A 119 -24.31 0.52 15.63
CA GLY A 119 -25.27 -0.15 14.76
C GLY A 119 -25.51 0.61 13.44
N GLU A 120 -25.58 1.92 13.45
CA GLU A 120 -25.72 2.74 12.24
C GLU A 120 -24.43 2.69 11.38
N PHE A 121 -23.25 2.75 12.01
CA PHE A 121 -21.98 2.62 11.33
C PHE A 121 -21.81 1.25 10.64
N GLU A 122 -22.16 0.17 11.34
CA GLU A 122 -22.14 -1.19 10.78
C GLU A 122 -23.18 -1.38 9.66
N LYS A 123 -24.35 -0.75 9.78
CA LYS A 123 -25.37 -0.78 8.72
C LYS A 123 -24.87 -0.10 7.44
N GLU A 124 -24.27 1.10 7.56
CA GLU A 124 -23.72 1.83 6.42
C GLU A 124 -22.60 1.03 5.74
N LYS A 125 -21.69 0.45 6.54
CA LYS A 125 -20.63 -0.42 6.07
C LYS A 125 -21.19 -1.63 5.30
N ASN A 126 -22.14 -2.34 5.91
CA ASN A 126 -22.75 -3.52 5.31
C ASN A 126 -23.55 -3.18 4.05
N ALA A 127 -24.30 -2.09 4.04
CA ALA A 127 -25.03 -1.62 2.87
C ALA A 127 -24.09 -1.27 1.69
N SER A 128 -22.92 -0.67 1.98
CA SER A 128 -21.91 -0.40 0.97
C SER A 128 -21.30 -1.69 0.42
N ILE A 129 -20.97 -2.66 1.27
CA ILE A 129 -20.44 -3.97 0.86
C ILE A 129 -21.46 -4.70 -0.02
N GLU A 130 -22.73 -4.74 0.40
CA GLU A 130 -23.81 -5.42 -0.33
C GLU A 130 -23.98 -4.85 -1.74
N LYS A 131 -24.09 -3.51 -1.88
CA LYS A 131 -24.20 -2.84 -3.18
C LYS A 131 -22.99 -3.10 -4.08
N LEU A 132 -21.76 -2.99 -3.56
CA LEU A 132 -20.54 -3.23 -4.33
C LEU A 132 -20.44 -4.70 -4.80
N THR A 133 -20.96 -5.63 -4.00
CA THR A 133 -20.99 -7.06 -4.31
C THR A 133 -22.06 -7.35 -5.36
N GLU A 134 -23.27 -6.79 -5.25
CA GLU A 134 -24.35 -6.89 -6.25
C GLU A 134 -23.91 -6.33 -7.61
N GLU A 135 -23.18 -5.21 -7.62
CA GLU A 135 -22.60 -4.62 -8.83
C GLU A 135 -21.39 -5.40 -9.36
N LYS A 136 -20.91 -6.41 -8.64
CA LYS A 136 -19.72 -7.23 -8.99
C LYS A 136 -18.44 -6.44 -9.13
N ILE A 137 -18.29 -5.34 -8.41
CA ILE A 137 -17.12 -4.45 -8.45
C ILE A 137 -16.25 -4.54 -7.20
N PHE A 138 -16.68 -5.26 -6.15
CA PHE A 138 -16.01 -5.31 -4.85
C PHE A 138 -14.53 -5.70 -4.93
N ASP A 139 -14.17 -6.64 -5.79
CA ASP A 139 -12.79 -7.11 -5.95
C ASP A 139 -12.12 -6.58 -7.24
N LEU A 140 -12.75 -5.67 -7.96
CA LEU A 140 -12.28 -5.25 -9.28
C LEU A 140 -10.90 -4.59 -9.22
N ASN A 141 -10.65 -3.71 -8.26
CA ASN A 141 -9.34 -3.08 -8.12
C ASN A 141 -8.22 -4.06 -7.76
N LYS A 142 -8.54 -5.16 -7.06
CA LYS A 142 -7.56 -6.22 -6.74
C LYS A 142 -7.06 -6.96 -7.97
N THR A 143 -7.80 -6.91 -9.08
CA THR A 143 -7.41 -7.53 -10.36
C THR A 143 -6.58 -6.60 -11.25
N THR A 144 -6.34 -5.36 -10.84
CA THR A 144 -5.52 -4.42 -11.60
C THR A 144 -4.06 -4.82 -11.60
N PHE A 145 -3.33 -4.42 -12.62
CA PHE A 145 -1.92 -4.78 -12.76
C PHE A 145 -1.03 -3.76 -12.02
N LEU A 146 -0.31 -4.24 -11.01
CA LEU A 146 0.78 -3.49 -10.37
C LEU A 146 2.12 -3.96 -10.96
N PRO A 147 2.91 -3.08 -11.59
CA PRO A 147 4.25 -3.43 -12.07
C PRO A 147 5.14 -4.01 -10.95
N ASP A 148 6.08 -4.88 -11.30
CA ASP A 148 7.04 -5.44 -10.33
C ASP A 148 7.84 -4.35 -9.63
N LEU A 149 8.16 -3.27 -10.35
CA LEU A 149 8.90 -2.10 -9.87
C LEU A 149 8.07 -0.83 -10.09
N PRO A 150 7.09 -0.53 -9.24
CA PRO A 150 6.25 0.65 -9.37
C PRO A 150 7.05 1.91 -9.01
N LYS A 151 7.49 2.66 -10.00
CA LYS A 151 8.37 3.83 -9.85
C LYS A 151 7.63 5.15 -9.76
N ARG A 152 6.38 5.23 -10.22
CA ARG A 152 5.63 6.48 -10.33
C ARG A 152 4.34 6.37 -9.51
N LEU A 153 4.34 7.02 -8.37
CA LEU A 153 3.28 6.89 -7.35
C LEU A 153 2.48 8.19 -7.26
N ALA A 154 1.17 8.11 -7.39
CA ALA A 154 0.26 9.19 -7.04
C ALA A 154 -0.14 9.04 -5.56
N VAL A 155 0.16 10.03 -4.73
CA VAL A 155 -0.11 9.96 -3.29
C VAL A 155 -1.22 10.93 -2.92
N ILE A 156 -2.33 10.43 -2.41
CA ILE A 156 -3.43 11.22 -1.86
C ILE A 156 -3.23 11.31 -0.36
N SER A 157 -2.96 12.50 0.15
CA SER A 157 -2.71 12.74 1.57
C SER A 157 -2.87 14.22 1.93
N VAL A 158 -2.69 14.54 3.21
CA VAL A 158 -2.54 15.93 3.68
C VAL A 158 -1.06 16.30 3.63
N GLU A 159 -0.73 17.42 3.01
CA GLU A 159 0.66 17.87 2.81
C GLU A 159 1.47 17.96 4.12
N THR A 160 0.85 18.51 5.17
CA THR A 160 1.45 18.64 6.51
C THR A 160 1.23 17.41 7.38
N GLY A 161 0.62 16.36 6.84
CA GLY A 161 0.26 15.15 7.57
C GLY A 161 1.51 14.33 7.96
N LYS A 162 1.59 13.92 9.22
CA LYS A 162 2.69 13.08 9.71
C LYS A 162 2.87 11.80 8.89
N GLY A 163 1.77 11.14 8.53
CA GLY A 163 1.82 9.90 7.75
C GLY A 163 2.43 10.08 6.36
N TYR A 164 2.15 11.20 5.70
CA TYR A 164 2.80 11.53 4.44
C TYR A 164 4.31 11.75 4.63
N GLN A 165 4.69 12.47 5.68
CA GLN A 165 6.11 12.69 6.00
C GLN A 165 6.84 11.39 6.33
N ASP A 166 6.21 10.50 7.13
CA ASP A 166 6.78 9.19 7.46
C ASP A 166 6.98 8.34 6.19
N PHE A 167 6.00 8.32 5.28
CA PHE A 167 6.10 7.67 3.98
C PHE A 167 7.26 8.24 3.14
N VAL A 168 7.34 9.57 3.01
CA VAL A 168 8.39 10.24 2.23
C VAL A 168 9.78 9.97 2.81
N ASN A 169 9.92 9.94 4.12
CA ASN A 169 11.19 9.65 4.79
C ASN A 169 11.70 8.25 4.43
N ILE A 170 10.80 7.24 4.43
CA ILE A 170 11.18 5.87 4.07
C ILE A 170 11.56 5.80 2.58
N ILE A 171 10.73 6.30 1.68
CA ILE A 171 11.03 6.28 0.24
C ILE A 171 12.35 7.02 -0.05
N SER A 172 12.60 8.14 0.63
CA SER A 172 13.83 8.93 0.47
C SER A 172 15.09 8.24 1.00
N SER A 173 14.96 7.24 1.88
CA SER A 173 16.08 6.43 2.36
C SER A 173 16.60 5.46 1.29
N TYR A 174 15.82 5.21 0.24
CA TYR A 174 16.14 4.30 -0.89
C TYR A 174 16.17 5.07 -2.22
N LYS A 175 16.96 6.15 -2.26
CA LYS A 175 17.08 7.04 -3.44
C LYS A 175 17.56 6.32 -4.70
N GLU A 176 18.35 5.26 -4.53
CA GLU A 176 18.90 4.42 -5.60
C GLU A 176 17.80 3.76 -6.44
N PHE A 177 16.61 3.53 -5.90
CA PHE A 177 15.50 2.93 -6.65
C PHE A 177 14.81 3.92 -7.59
N GLY A 178 15.05 5.23 -7.42
CA GLY A 178 14.50 6.26 -8.30
C GLY A 178 12.99 6.33 -8.29
N ILE A 179 12.35 6.12 -7.12
CA ILE A 179 10.90 6.16 -6.96
C ILE A 179 10.45 7.63 -6.97
N PHE A 180 9.61 7.96 -7.93
CA PHE A 180 8.95 9.27 -8.03
C PHE A 180 7.58 9.20 -7.35
N HIS A 181 7.25 10.20 -6.56
CA HIS A 181 5.91 10.36 -6.00
C HIS A 181 5.41 11.78 -6.19
N LYS A 182 4.10 11.92 -6.44
CA LYS A 182 3.42 13.21 -6.55
C LYS A 182 2.26 13.26 -5.58
N LEU A 183 2.25 14.30 -4.74
CA LEU A 183 1.17 14.54 -3.80
C LEU A 183 -0.05 15.15 -4.51
N PHE A 184 -1.23 14.61 -4.21
CA PHE A 184 -2.55 15.15 -4.50
C PHE A 184 -3.22 15.50 -3.17
N PRO A 185 -3.17 16.79 -2.76
CA PRO A 185 -3.68 17.20 -1.46
C PRO A 185 -5.18 16.95 -1.32
N SER A 186 -5.59 16.30 -0.24
CA SER A 186 -7.00 16.01 0.04
C SER A 186 -7.27 16.07 1.54
N LEU A 187 -8.50 16.40 1.91
CA LEU A 187 -8.99 16.18 3.26
C LEU A 187 -9.19 14.68 3.46
N LEU A 188 -8.70 14.15 4.58
CA LEU A 188 -8.75 12.72 4.90
C LEU A 188 -9.76 12.38 5.99
N GLN A 189 -10.49 13.38 6.49
CA GLN A 189 -11.49 13.24 7.54
C GLN A 189 -12.49 14.41 7.49
N GLY A 190 -13.67 14.21 8.10
CA GLY A 190 -14.76 15.17 8.11
C GLY A 190 -15.58 15.19 6.83
N ASP A 191 -16.62 16.04 6.80
CA ASP A 191 -17.65 16.05 5.73
C ASP A 191 -17.12 16.34 4.33
N GLY A 192 -16.01 17.05 4.21
CA GLY A 192 -15.36 17.34 2.92
C GLY A 192 -14.48 16.23 2.40
N ALA A 193 -14.15 15.21 3.19
CA ALA A 193 -13.18 14.19 2.84
C ALA A 193 -13.61 13.37 1.62
N ILE A 194 -14.85 12.91 1.59
CA ILE A 194 -15.38 12.10 0.48
C ILE A 194 -15.21 12.82 -0.84
N ASN A 195 -15.68 14.06 -0.93
CA ASN A 195 -15.65 14.84 -2.16
C ASN A 195 -14.20 15.14 -2.61
N THR A 196 -13.31 15.50 -1.67
CA THR A 196 -11.92 15.82 -2.01
C THR A 196 -11.12 14.59 -2.41
N LEU A 197 -11.38 13.42 -1.82
CA LEU A 197 -10.79 12.15 -2.20
C LEU A 197 -11.23 11.73 -3.60
N ILE A 198 -12.54 11.79 -3.89
CA ILE A 198 -13.09 11.48 -5.23
C ILE A 198 -12.51 12.43 -6.27
N LEU A 199 -12.50 13.73 -6.02
CA LEU A 199 -11.91 14.72 -6.93
C LEU A 199 -10.41 14.47 -7.19
N SER A 200 -9.66 14.04 -6.18
CA SER A 200 -8.24 13.70 -6.36
C SER A 200 -8.05 12.43 -7.18
N LEU A 201 -8.92 11.42 -6.97
CA LEU A 201 -8.93 10.22 -7.80
C LEU A 201 -9.28 10.56 -9.25
N GLU A 202 -10.27 11.41 -9.50
CA GLU A 202 -10.62 11.87 -10.86
C GLU A 202 -9.45 12.58 -11.55
N LYS A 203 -8.78 13.51 -10.87
CA LYS A 203 -7.57 14.18 -11.39
C LYS A 203 -6.46 13.20 -11.73
N ILE A 204 -6.25 12.18 -10.88
CA ILE A 204 -5.25 11.14 -11.17
C ILE A 204 -5.67 10.30 -12.37
N LYS A 205 -6.96 10.01 -12.50
CA LYS A 205 -7.52 9.25 -13.63
C LYS A 205 -7.27 9.93 -14.99
N GLU A 206 -7.30 11.26 -15.03
CA GLU A 206 -6.99 12.03 -16.26
C GLU A 206 -5.54 11.83 -16.74
N VAL A 207 -4.62 11.56 -15.81
CA VAL A 207 -3.18 11.37 -16.07
C VAL A 207 -2.69 9.96 -15.70
N LYS A 208 -3.59 8.97 -15.71
CA LYS A 208 -3.32 7.59 -15.26
C LYS A 208 -2.11 6.95 -15.94
N GLU A 209 -1.85 7.27 -17.20
CA GLU A 209 -0.73 6.71 -17.96
C GLU A 209 0.66 7.08 -17.38
N PHE A 210 0.70 8.11 -16.55
CA PHE A 210 1.94 8.54 -15.91
C PHE A 210 2.25 7.76 -14.63
N PHE A 211 1.23 7.22 -13.97
CA PHE A 211 1.38 6.57 -12.66
C PHE A 211 1.28 5.05 -12.74
N ASP A 212 1.99 4.38 -11.85
CA ASP A 212 1.97 2.92 -11.72
C ASP A 212 0.99 2.45 -10.62
N ALA A 213 0.75 3.30 -9.62
CA ALA A 213 -0.19 3.05 -8.53
C ALA A 213 -0.67 4.36 -7.88
N VAL A 214 -1.78 4.27 -7.17
CA VAL A 214 -2.32 5.32 -6.31
C VAL A 214 -2.21 4.90 -4.87
N LEU A 215 -1.72 5.78 -4.01
CA LEU A 215 -1.59 5.56 -2.58
C LEU A 215 -2.54 6.51 -1.84
N ILE A 216 -3.41 6.00 -0.98
CA ILE A 216 -4.23 6.80 -0.07
C ILE A 216 -3.64 6.64 1.32
N ILE A 217 -2.94 7.67 1.78
CA ILE A 217 -2.16 7.62 3.01
C ILE A 217 -2.75 8.59 4.03
N ARG A 218 -3.19 8.05 5.17
CA ARG A 218 -3.60 8.81 6.34
C ARG A 218 -2.63 8.53 7.47
N GLY A 219 -2.10 9.55 8.10
CA GLY A 219 -1.18 9.41 9.22
C GLY A 219 -1.71 10.06 10.48
N GLY A 220 -1.52 9.38 11.61
CA GLY A 220 -1.48 9.97 12.93
C GLY A 220 -2.72 10.73 13.38
N GLY A 221 -3.84 10.12 13.42
CA GLY A 221 -5.03 10.57 14.14
C GLY A 221 -5.76 9.31 14.55
N GLY A 222 -6.26 9.22 15.77
CA GLY A 222 -7.04 8.08 16.22
C GLY A 222 -8.15 7.68 15.24
N ASP A 223 -9.05 6.80 15.62
CA ASP A 223 -10.19 6.32 14.81
C ASP A 223 -11.14 7.43 14.32
N ILE A 224 -10.78 8.69 14.60
CA ILE A 224 -11.54 9.89 14.24
C ILE A 224 -11.66 9.99 12.72
N GLY A 225 -12.89 9.99 12.23
CA GLY A 225 -13.21 10.28 10.82
C GLY A 225 -13.01 9.12 9.84
N MET A 226 -13.01 7.87 10.30
CA MET A 226 -12.95 6.70 9.41
C MET A 226 -14.29 6.39 8.72
N ALA A 227 -15.40 6.95 9.19
CA ALA A 227 -16.72 6.74 8.62
C ALA A 227 -16.77 7.06 7.10
N CYS A 228 -16.08 8.12 6.67
CA CYS A 228 -16.04 8.52 5.27
C CYS A 228 -15.50 7.41 4.34
N TYR A 229 -14.64 6.52 4.82
CA TYR A 229 -14.09 5.40 4.06
C TYR A 229 -15.04 4.21 3.91
N ASN A 230 -16.22 4.25 4.52
CA ASN A 230 -17.31 3.29 4.29
C ASN A 230 -18.35 3.82 3.30
N ASN A 231 -18.22 5.08 2.87
CA ASN A 231 -19.15 5.68 1.93
C ASN A 231 -19.11 4.96 0.58
N TYR A 232 -20.29 4.59 0.10
CA TYR A 232 -20.45 3.81 -1.13
C TYR A 232 -19.81 4.47 -2.36
N GLU A 233 -19.99 5.78 -2.58
CA GLU A 233 -19.48 6.49 -3.75
C GLU A 233 -17.95 6.52 -3.77
N LEU A 234 -17.32 6.75 -2.62
CA LEU A 234 -15.86 6.67 -2.49
C LEU A 234 -15.37 5.24 -2.74
N CYS A 235 -15.99 4.25 -2.11
CA CYS A 235 -15.62 2.84 -2.27
C CYS A 235 -15.79 2.36 -3.71
N LYS A 236 -16.87 2.78 -4.39
CA LYS A 236 -17.11 2.51 -5.81
C LYS A 236 -16.01 3.11 -6.69
N THR A 237 -15.64 4.37 -6.42
CA THR A 237 -14.58 5.06 -7.15
C THR A 237 -13.24 4.33 -7.00
N ILE A 238 -12.91 3.87 -5.79
CA ILE A 238 -11.69 3.07 -5.51
C ILE A 238 -11.78 1.71 -6.20
N ALA A 239 -12.88 0.99 -6.03
CA ALA A 239 -13.07 -0.35 -6.58
C ALA A 239 -12.95 -0.39 -8.10
N THR A 240 -13.47 0.65 -8.80
CA THR A 240 -13.45 0.76 -10.26
C THR A 240 -12.28 1.55 -10.81
N PHE A 241 -11.33 1.94 -9.97
CA PHE A 241 -10.18 2.72 -10.41
C PHE A 241 -9.26 1.90 -11.33
N PRO A 242 -8.80 2.48 -12.46
CA PRO A 242 -8.04 1.71 -13.46
C PRO A 242 -6.59 1.38 -13.07
N LEU A 243 -6.06 2.00 -12.01
CA LEU A 243 -4.76 1.69 -11.44
C LEU A 243 -4.91 1.00 -10.08
N PRO A 244 -3.92 0.22 -9.63
CA PRO A 244 -3.91 -0.30 -8.28
C PRO A 244 -3.99 0.81 -7.26
N VAL A 245 -4.97 0.74 -6.37
CA VAL A 245 -5.11 1.63 -5.22
C VAL A 245 -4.60 0.92 -3.98
N ILE A 246 -3.63 1.51 -3.32
CA ILE A 246 -3.03 0.99 -2.09
C ILE A 246 -3.39 1.94 -0.95
N THR A 247 -3.94 1.42 0.12
CA THR A 247 -4.39 2.21 1.26
C THR A 247 -3.45 2.03 2.46
N GLY A 248 -3.19 3.10 3.15
CA GLY A 248 -2.52 3.14 4.44
C GLY A 248 -3.26 4.10 5.36
N ILE A 249 -4.53 3.76 5.64
CA ILE A 249 -5.47 4.65 6.34
C ILE A 249 -5.55 4.27 7.80
N GLY A 250 -5.26 3.02 8.12
CA GLY A 250 -5.90 2.30 9.06
C GLY A 250 -5.55 2.00 10.44
N HIS A 251 -6.33 1.13 10.97
CA HIS A 251 -6.22 0.53 12.29
C HIS A 251 -6.22 -1.00 12.15
N SER A 252 -5.48 -1.66 13.03
CA SER A 252 -5.32 -3.12 13.01
C SER A 252 -6.61 -3.91 13.29
N THR A 253 -7.66 -3.26 13.80
CA THR A 253 -8.85 -3.95 14.31
C THR A 253 -10.13 -3.72 13.50
N ASN A 254 -10.22 -2.69 12.66
CA ASN A 254 -11.49 -2.35 12.00
C ASN A 254 -11.26 -1.88 10.56
N LEU A 255 -11.25 -2.82 9.61
CA LEU A 255 -11.11 -2.52 8.19
C LEU A 255 -12.31 -1.73 7.67
N THR A 256 -12.05 -0.62 6.99
CA THR A 256 -13.06 0.14 6.24
C THR A 256 -13.36 -0.51 4.89
N VAL A 257 -14.50 -0.18 4.29
CA VAL A 257 -14.86 -0.72 2.97
C VAL A 257 -13.87 -0.27 1.88
N SER A 258 -13.36 0.96 1.96
CA SER A 258 -12.31 1.46 1.05
C SER A 258 -11.05 0.60 1.09
N GLU A 259 -10.64 0.13 2.27
CA GLU A 259 -9.51 -0.78 2.44
C GLU A 259 -9.83 -2.17 1.90
N MET A 260 -11.06 -2.65 2.08
CA MET A 260 -11.50 -3.97 1.59
C MET A 260 -11.51 -4.07 0.07
N VAL A 261 -11.87 -2.99 -0.63
CA VAL A 261 -11.95 -2.96 -2.10
C VAL A 261 -10.65 -2.55 -2.79
N SER A 262 -9.67 -2.04 -2.03
CA SER A 262 -8.38 -1.62 -2.57
C SER A 262 -7.52 -2.82 -3.02
N TYR A 263 -6.55 -2.57 -3.90
CA TYR A 263 -5.57 -3.56 -4.36
C TYR A 263 -4.78 -4.17 -3.21
N HIS A 264 -4.31 -3.32 -2.31
CA HIS A 264 -3.56 -3.72 -1.12
C HIS A 264 -3.86 -2.74 0.02
N ASN A 265 -3.93 -3.28 1.23
CA ASN A 265 -4.14 -2.52 2.44
C ASN A 265 -2.93 -2.65 3.36
N GLY A 266 -2.22 -1.55 3.59
CA GLY A 266 -1.23 -1.40 4.66
C GLY A 266 -1.90 -0.82 5.90
N ILE A 267 -1.53 -1.31 7.09
CA ILE A 267 -2.09 -0.81 8.35
C ILE A 267 -1.67 0.64 8.59
N THR A 268 -0.45 1.00 8.19
CA THR A 268 0.14 2.32 8.41
C THR A 268 0.74 2.89 7.12
N PRO A 269 1.00 4.19 7.06
CA PRO A 269 1.79 4.79 5.96
C PRO A 269 3.17 4.15 5.76
N THR A 270 3.80 3.71 6.85
CA THR A 270 5.06 2.96 6.85
C THR A 270 4.92 1.60 6.18
N ASP A 271 3.86 0.86 6.49
CA ASP A 271 3.61 -0.45 5.85
C ASP A 271 3.42 -0.31 4.33
N VAL A 272 2.78 0.78 3.89
CA VAL A 272 2.63 1.07 2.45
C VAL A 272 3.99 1.34 1.80
N ALA A 273 4.85 2.13 2.45
CA ALA A 273 6.20 2.37 1.96
C ALA A 273 7.01 1.07 1.90
N ASP A 274 6.97 0.28 2.96
CA ASP A 274 7.66 -1.01 3.05
C ASP A 274 7.16 -2.00 1.99
N PHE A 275 5.86 -2.04 1.72
CA PHE A 275 5.29 -2.85 0.65
C PHE A 275 5.88 -2.51 -0.72
N ILE A 276 6.04 -1.22 -1.02
CA ILE A 276 6.65 -0.75 -2.27
C ILE A 276 8.16 -1.09 -2.28
N ILE A 277 8.89 -0.71 -1.25
CA ILE A 277 10.35 -0.93 -1.15
C ILE A 277 10.72 -2.41 -1.24
N LYS A 278 9.98 -3.28 -0.56
CA LYS A 278 10.22 -4.72 -0.56
C LYS A 278 10.25 -5.32 -1.98
N ARG A 279 9.44 -4.80 -2.92
CA ARG A 279 9.45 -5.25 -4.32
C ARG A 279 10.79 -4.96 -4.99
N PHE A 280 11.38 -3.78 -4.73
CA PHE A 280 12.69 -3.40 -5.25
C PHE A 280 13.82 -4.22 -4.63
N LEU A 281 13.77 -4.44 -3.32
CA LEU A 281 14.76 -5.27 -2.61
C LEU A 281 14.76 -6.72 -3.12
N ILE A 282 13.59 -7.31 -3.33
CA ILE A 282 13.46 -8.66 -3.91
C ILE A 282 14.04 -8.69 -5.32
N ALA A 283 13.78 -7.68 -6.14
CA ALA A 283 14.33 -7.62 -7.49
C ALA A 283 15.86 -7.47 -7.48
N GLN A 284 16.40 -6.64 -6.59
CA GLN A 284 17.84 -6.49 -6.41
C GLN A 284 18.50 -7.80 -5.98
N GLU A 285 17.96 -8.48 -4.97
CA GLU A 285 18.46 -9.78 -4.51
C GLU A 285 18.47 -10.83 -5.64
N ASN A 286 17.41 -10.85 -6.45
CA ASN A 286 17.33 -11.75 -7.60
C ASN A 286 18.42 -11.44 -8.64
N LEU A 287 18.71 -10.16 -8.92
CA LEU A 287 19.79 -9.75 -9.82
C LEU A 287 21.16 -10.18 -9.29
N GLU A 288 21.47 -9.92 -8.04
CA GLU A 288 22.72 -10.31 -7.38
C GLU A 288 22.91 -11.84 -7.43
N ARG A 289 21.83 -12.58 -7.19
CA ARG A 289 21.86 -14.06 -7.29
C ARG A 289 22.11 -14.52 -8.73
N MET A 290 21.46 -13.91 -9.73
CA MET A 290 21.68 -14.25 -11.13
C MET A 290 23.12 -13.93 -11.57
N GLU A 291 23.66 -12.78 -11.16
CA GLU A 291 25.04 -12.40 -11.44
C GLU A 291 26.05 -13.40 -10.86
N SER A 292 25.83 -13.81 -9.61
CA SER A 292 26.65 -14.83 -8.95
C SER A 292 26.60 -16.17 -9.68
N LEU A 293 25.41 -16.61 -10.10
CA LEU A 293 25.24 -17.84 -10.87
C LEU A 293 25.94 -17.79 -12.25
N ILE A 294 25.89 -16.66 -12.94
CA ILE A 294 26.59 -16.47 -14.22
C ILE A 294 28.09 -16.57 -14.00
N LYS A 295 28.66 -15.92 -12.98
CA LYS A 295 30.07 -15.99 -12.64
C LYS A 295 30.52 -17.44 -12.37
N ILE A 296 29.77 -18.16 -11.53
CA ILE A 296 30.08 -19.57 -11.19
C ILE A 296 30.04 -20.45 -12.45
N LYS A 297 28.98 -20.38 -13.26
CA LYS A 297 28.83 -21.20 -14.47
C LYS A 297 29.88 -20.88 -15.52
N SER A 298 30.22 -19.59 -15.69
CA SER A 298 31.27 -19.18 -16.63
C SER A 298 32.64 -19.72 -16.23
N ASN A 299 33.02 -19.60 -14.96
CA ASN A 299 34.28 -20.12 -14.45
C ASN A 299 34.37 -21.65 -14.62
N HIS A 300 33.30 -22.36 -14.24
CA HIS A 300 33.25 -23.82 -14.41
C HIS A 300 33.40 -24.25 -15.86
N ARG A 301 32.79 -23.52 -16.81
CA ARG A 301 32.94 -23.80 -18.24
C ARG A 301 34.38 -23.57 -18.72
N ILE A 302 34.97 -22.44 -18.29
CA ILE A 302 36.38 -22.13 -18.64
C ILE A 302 37.33 -23.20 -18.11
N GLU A 303 37.17 -23.65 -16.88
CA GLU A 303 37.96 -24.72 -16.30
C GLU A 303 37.81 -26.02 -17.08
N ARG A 304 36.60 -26.41 -17.43
CA ARG A 304 36.33 -27.61 -18.23
C ARG A 304 36.98 -27.55 -19.62
N GLU A 305 36.90 -26.41 -20.31
CA GLU A 305 37.53 -26.23 -21.61
C GLU A 305 39.08 -26.29 -21.49
N LYS A 306 39.66 -25.73 -20.41
CA LYS A 306 41.11 -25.83 -20.14
C LYS A 306 41.53 -27.27 -19.87
N GLU A 307 40.76 -28.04 -19.11
CA GLU A 307 41.02 -29.46 -18.89
C GLU A 307 40.97 -30.25 -20.19
N GLN A 308 40.03 -29.99 -21.07
CA GLN A 308 39.96 -30.62 -22.40
C GLN A 308 41.18 -30.27 -23.26
N LEU A 309 41.62 -29.02 -23.26
CA LEU A 309 42.85 -28.62 -23.97
C LEU A 309 44.07 -29.34 -23.42
N ASN A 310 44.23 -29.40 -22.11
CA ASN A 310 45.35 -30.12 -21.48
C ASN A 310 45.36 -31.64 -21.85
N LEU A 311 44.17 -32.24 -21.91
CA LEU A 311 44.06 -33.64 -22.38
C LEU A 311 44.45 -33.78 -23.84
N MET A 312 44.02 -32.89 -24.72
CA MET A 312 44.40 -32.91 -26.14
C MET A 312 45.91 -32.71 -26.33
N GLU A 313 46.54 -31.79 -25.59
CA GLU A 313 47.99 -31.62 -25.60
C GLU A 313 48.74 -32.91 -25.22
N LYS A 314 48.31 -33.56 -24.12
CA LYS A 314 48.87 -34.87 -23.73
C LYS A 314 48.70 -35.95 -24.80
N TYR A 315 47.54 -36.00 -25.47
CA TYR A 315 47.31 -36.92 -26.57
C TYR A 315 48.27 -36.66 -27.75
N ILE A 316 48.47 -35.36 -28.09
CA ILE A 316 49.43 -34.99 -29.15
C ILE A 316 50.84 -35.40 -28.77
N GLU A 317 51.25 -35.17 -27.53
CA GLU A 317 52.58 -35.62 -27.06
C GLU A 317 52.76 -37.13 -27.12
N VAL A 318 51.75 -37.90 -26.70
CA VAL A 318 51.81 -39.36 -26.73
C VAL A 318 51.82 -39.91 -28.17
N LEU A 319 51.07 -39.28 -29.07
CA LEU A 319 50.95 -39.69 -30.47
C LEU A 319 52.10 -39.16 -31.33
N ASN A 320 52.98 -38.32 -30.80
CA ASN A 320 54.10 -37.79 -31.54
C ASN A 320 55.15 -38.93 -31.86
N PRO A 321 55.36 -39.29 -33.12
CA PRO A 321 56.27 -40.33 -33.48
C PRO A 321 57.72 -40.09 -33.00
N GLN A 322 58.12 -38.84 -32.87
CA GLN A 322 59.43 -38.46 -32.37
C GLN A 322 59.68 -38.93 -30.94
N ASN A 323 58.65 -38.86 -30.10
CA ASN A 323 58.75 -39.35 -28.72
C ASN A 323 58.93 -40.87 -28.62
N ILE A 324 58.38 -41.61 -29.58
CA ILE A 324 58.56 -43.06 -29.70
C ILE A 324 59.98 -43.34 -30.12
N LEU A 325 60.50 -42.63 -31.14
CA LEU A 325 61.85 -42.75 -31.60
C LEU A 325 62.89 -42.39 -30.53
N ASN A 326 62.66 -41.33 -29.74
CA ASN A 326 63.56 -40.93 -28.67
C ASN A 326 63.67 -41.96 -27.53
N LYS A 327 62.67 -42.85 -27.37
CA LYS A 327 62.70 -43.96 -26.40
C LYS A 327 63.54 -45.19 -26.90
N GLY A 328 64.20 -45.07 -28.08
CA GLY A 328 64.98 -46.11 -28.63
C GLY A 328 64.26 -47.06 -29.58
N TYR A 329 62.99 -46.80 -29.87
CA TYR A 329 62.23 -47.49 -30.91
C TYR A 329 62.65 -46.96 -32.29
N SER A 330 62.39 -47.73 -33.32
CA SER A 330 62.63 -47.36 -34.73
C SER A 330 61.37 -47.63 -35.56
N ILE A 331 61.23 -46.89 -36.65
CA ILE A 331 60.12 -47.08 -37.60
C ILE A 331 60.75 -47.46 -38.90
N THR A 332 60.48 -48.70 -39.38
CA THR A 332 61.02 -49.22 -40.64
C THR A 332 60.05 -48.98 -41.78
N TYR A 333 60.54 -48.49 -42.88
CA TYR A 333 59.79 -48.23 -44.12
C TYR A 333 60.29 -49.13 -45.24
N ILE A 334 59.39 -49.61 -46.09
CA ILE A 334 59.64 -50.26 -47.36
C ILE A 334 58.86 -49.50 -48.44
N ASN A 335 59.48 -49.09 -49.50
CA ASN A 335 58.88 -48.34 -50.60
C ASN A 335 58.07 -47.15 -50.14
N GLY A 336 58.55 -46.45 -49.10
CA GLY A 336 57.92 -45.25 -48.54
C GLY A 336 56.69 -45.50 -47.61
N LYS A 337 56.36 -46.77 -47.35
CA LYS A 337 55.28 -47.18 -46.42
C LYS A 337 55.88 -47.83 -45.18
N VAL A 338 55.22 -47.59 -44.02
CA VAL A 338 55.66 -48.23 -42.77
C VAL A 338 55.46 -49.71 -42.85
N LEU A 339 56.57 -50.47 -42.62
CA LEU A 339 56.53 -51.90 -42.55
C LEU A 339 55.78 -52.38 -41.31
N LYS A 340 54.68 -53.08 -41.54
CA LYS A 340 53.81 -53.59 -40.43
C LYS A 340 53.86 -55.10 -40.29
N ASN A 341 54.24 -55.83 -41.37
CA ASN A 341 54.22 -57.28 -41.40
C ASN A 341 55.45 -57.85 -42.13
N GLU A 342 55.98 -58.94 -41.63
CA GLU A 342 57.10 -59.61 -42.27
C GLU A 342 56.78 -60.15 -43.68
N LYS A 343 55.52 -60.43 -43.97
CA LYS A 343 55.03 -60.91 -45.28
C LYS A 343 55.12 -59.86 -46.39
N ASP A 344 55.32 -58.60 -46.04
CA ASP A 344 55.41 -57.48 -46.99
C ASP A 344 56.86 -57.29 -47.52
N ILE A 345 57.77 -58.22 -47.21
CA ILE A 345 59.18 -58.14 -47.54
C ILE A 345 59.59 -59.27 -48.53
N GLN A 346 60.41 -58.91 -49.49
CA GLN A 346 61.00 -59.87 -50.42
C GLN A 346 62.55 -59.77 -50.44
N LYS A 347 63.24 -60.85 -50.80
CA LYS A 347 64.70 -60.87 -50.95
C LYS A 347 65.14 -59.82 -51.97
N GLY A 348 66.06 -58.95 -51.54
CA GLY A 348 66.55 -57.83 -52.34
C GLY A 348 65.87 -56.46 -52.03
N ASP A 349 64.87 -56.45 -51.22
CA ASP A 349 64.18 -55.19 -50.83
C ASP A 349 65.07 -54.29 -49.96
N CYS A 350 64.99 -52.97 -50.21
CA CYS A 350 65.70 -51.97 -49.46
C CYS A 350 64.75 -51.41 -48.32
N LEU A 351 65.15 -51.62 -47.08
CA LEU A 351 64.48 -51.09 -45.89
C LEU A 351 65.14 -49.79 -45.45
N VAL A 352 64.36 -48.81 -45.10
CA VAL A 352 64.81 -47.57 -44.48
C VAL A 352 64.27 -47.53 -43.06
N THR A 353 65.18 -47.69 -42.09
CA THR A 353 64.83 -47.64 -40.67
C THR A 353 65.11 -46.24 -40.09
N LYS A 354 64.05 -45.49 -39.72
CA LYS A 354 64.17 -44.18 -39.13
C LYS A 354 64.39 -44.30 -37.61
N LEU A 355 65.48 -43.69 -37.17
CA LEU A 355 65.83 -43.57 -35.75
C LEU A 355 65.50 -42.21 -35.22
N ALA A 356 65.73 -41.93 -33.91
CA ALA A 356 65.56 -40.63 -33.32
C ALA A 356 66.34 -39.52 -34.05
N GLU A 357 67.60 -39.84 -34.39
CA GLU A 357 68.47 -39.01 -35.20
C GLU A 357 68.98 -39.83 -36.38
N GLY A 358 68.57 -39.44 -37.59
CA GLY A 358 69.01 -40.09 -38.84
C GLY A 358 68.22 -41.33 -39.27
N GLU A 359 68.71 -41.95 -40.33
CA GLU A 359 68.12 -43.18 -40.90
C GLU A 359 69.21 -44.20 -41.28
N VAL A 360 68.90 -45.46 -41.15
CA VAL A 360 69.74 -46.55 -41.56
C VAL A 360 69.06 -47.27 -42.72
N ARG A 361 69.88 -47.61 -43.78
CA ARG A 361 69.38 -48.39 -44.90
C ARG A 361 69.99 -49.82 -44.83
N SER A 362 69.17 -50.83 -45.04
CA SER A 362 69.56 -52.22 -45.06
C SER A 362 68.88 -52.94 -46.23
N ILE A 363 69.52 -53.99 -46.74
CA ILE A 363 68.99 -54.81 -47.82
C ILE A 363 68.70 -56.19 -47.24
N ILE A 364 67.59 -56.77 -47.62
CA ILE A 364 67.20 -58.13 -47.21
C ILE A 364 67.98 -59.16 -48.03
N GLU A 365 68.75 -60.02 -47.35
CA GLU A 365 69.46 -61.11 -47.94
C GLU A 365 68.62 -62.35 -48.18
#